data_64f237bd96e599a2ff409996835bc37f
#
_entry.id   64f237bd96e599a2ff409996835bc37f
#
_cell.length_a   1.000
_cell.length_b   1.000
_cell.length_c   1.000
_cell.angle_alpha   90.00
_cell.angle_beta   90.00
_cell.angle_gamma   90.00
#
_symmetry.space_group_name_H-M   'P 1'
#
loop_
_entity.id
_entity.type
_entity.pdbx_description
1 polymer ?
#
loop_
_entity_poly.entity_id
_entity_poly.type
_entity_poly.pdbx_seq_one_letter_code
_entity_poly.pdbx_strand_id
1 'polypeptide(L)'
;MLRSAALALLLLAAGGCKSVFFGTVGVLGGHHAQMHRDIVFDAPHALKLDVYTPAGAESAPVVVFFYGGAWISGERAWYRYAGEALSAHGIVAIVPDYRKSPQVKFPAFMDDAALAVAWARANAASFGGDPRRIFVMGHSAGAHIGALLATDARWLARIGMKPRDLCGFIGLAGPYDFAPFSDDYLLDVFGSDPAAQQAAMPANYVDGDEPPMLLLQGLKDSTVWPRNTRSLAAKLEAQGESVETKFYPDVGHTRIALSLAKPFNGWDGALADTLEFIGRYAAAPH
;
A
#
# COMPACT_ATOMS: atom_id res chain seq x y z
N MET A 1 27.55 10.06 14.37
CA MET A 1 26.25 9.69 13.74
C MET A 1 26.41 8.96 12.40
N LEU A 2 27.41 9.23 11.55
CA LEU A 2 27.60 8.51 10.27
C LEU A 2 27.97 7.02 10.40
N ARG A 3 28.60 6.60 11.49
CA ARG A 3 29.03 5.20 11.69
C ARG A 3 27.88 4.23 12.00
N SER A 4 26.79 4.72 12.57
CA SER A 4 25.61 3.89 12.89
C SER A 4 24.76 3.57 11.65
N ALA A 5 24.71 4.46 10.66
CA ALA A 5 24.00 4.24 9.40
C ALA A 5 24.70 3.21 8.51
N ALA A 6 26.05 3.17 8.53
CA ALA A 6 26.81 2.19 7.76
C ALA A 6 26.67 0.76 8.31
N LEU A 7 26.51 0.60 9.63
CA LEU A 7 26.31 -0.70 10.25
C LEU A 7 24.91 -1.28 9.92
N ALA A 8 23.89 -0.44 9.78
CA ALA A 8 22.54 -0.87 9.37
C ALA A 8 22.50 -1.35 7.91
N LEU A 9 23.31 -0.77 7.01
CA LEU A 9 23.40 -1.22 5.61
C LEU A 9 24.11 -2.57 5.44
N LEU A 10 25.08 -2.89 6.30
CA LEU A 10 25.80 -4.17 6.27
C LEU A 10 24.95 -5.35 6.75
N LEU A 11 23.95 -5.12 7.61
CA LEU A 11 23.02 -6.14 8.09
C LEU A 11 21.98 -6.56 7.04
N LEU A 12 21.77 -5.77 5.98
CA LEU A 12 20.86 -6.10 4.86
C LEU A 12 21.39 -7.24 3.96
N ALA A 13 22.68 -7.56 4.03
CA ALA A 13 23.31 -8.59 3.20
C ALA A 13 23.17 -10.02 3.78
N ALA A 14 22.80 -10.16 5.05
CA ALA A 14 22.60 -11.46 5.69
C ALA A 14 21.10 -11.74 5.88
N GLY A 15 20.56 -12.71 5.17
CA GLY A 15 19.15 -13.06 5.06
C GLY A 15 18.37 -13.35 6.36
N GLY A 16 18.88 -12.97 7.53
CA GLY A 16 18.25 -13.13 8.84
C GLY A 16 17.76 -11.86 9.52
N CYS A 17 17.94 -10.66 8.92
CA CYS A 17 17.78 -9.40 9.63
C CYS A 17 16.72 -8.42 9.11
N LYS A 18 15.83 -8.82 8.20
CA LYS A 18 14.77 -7.92 7.72
C LYS A 18 13.86 -7.46 8.87
N SER A 19 13.46 -8.38 9.73
CA SER A 19 12.62 -8.08 10.91
C SER A 19 13.29 -7.14 11.90
N VAL A 20 14.60 -7.30 12.14
CA VAL A 20 15.36 -6.43 13.05
C VAL A 20 15.53 -5.03 12.46
N PHE A 21 15.84 -4.94 11.16
CA PHE A 21 16.02 -3.65 10.49
C PHE A 21 14.71 -2.84 10.49
N PHE A 22 13.63 -3.42 10.01
CA PHE A 22 12.32 -2.75 9.95
C PHE A 22 11.75 -2.48 11.33
N GLY A 23 11.96 -3.38 12.31
CA GLY A 23 11.58 -3.14 13.69
C GLY A 23 12.32 -1.95 14.32
N THR A 24 13.60 -1.78 13.99
CA THR A 24 14.42 -0.66 14.48
C THR A 24 13.99 0.68 13.86
N VAL A 25 13.62 0.71 12.59
CA VAL A 25 13.10 1.92 11.92
C VAL A 25 11.82 2.41 12.60
N GLY A 26 10.91 1.49 12.97
CA GLY A 26 9.70 1.82 13.72
C GLY A 26 9.98 2.45 15.10
N VAL A 27 10.99 1.96 15.82
CA VAL A 27 11.34 2.49 17.16
C VAL A 27 11.97 3.88 17.09
N LEU A 28 12.74 4.19 16.04
CA LEU A 28 13.42 5.48 15.88
C LEU A 28 12.45 6.62 15.46
N GLY A 29 11.25 6.28 15.03
CA GLY A 29 10.26 7.24 14.51
C GLY A 29 9.68 8.22 15.54
N GLY A 30 9.73 7.90 16.82
CA GLY A 30 9.41 8.82 17.93
C GLY A 30 8.00 9.44 17.90
N HIS A 31 7.01 8.79 17.28
CA HIS A 31 5.65 9.29 17.22
C HIS A 31 4.76 8.58 18.25
N HIS A 32 4.03 9.36 19.02
CA HIS A 32 3.05 8.87 20.02
C HIS A 32 1.70 8.55 19.37
N ALA A 33 1.69 7.74 18.30
CA ALA A 33 0.46 7.17 17.80
C ALA A 33 -0.10 6.18 18.82
N GLN A 34 -1.38 6.27 19.13
CA GLN A 34 -2.03 5.18 19.85
C GLN A 34 -2.16 4.00 18.89
N MET A 35 -1.56 2.88 19.25
CA MET A 35 -1.51 1.68 18.41
C MET A 35 -2.39 0.57 18.99
N HIS A 36 -3.35 0.14 18.21
CA HIS A 36 -4.21 -1.00 18.52
C HIS A 36 -3.77 -2.18 17.65
N ARG A 37 -3.25 -3.24 18.29
CA ARG A 37 -2.60 -4.36 17.60
C ARG A 37 -3.47 -5.60 17.56
N ASP A 38 -3.16 -6.43 16.55
CA ASP A 38 -3.67 -7.79 16.46
C ASP A 38 -5.21 -7.91 16.47
N ILE A 39 -5.90 -6.90 15.93
CA ILE A 39 -7.35 -6.92 15.79
C ILE A 39 -7.73 -7.94 14.72
N VAL A 40 -8.49 -8.96 15.05
CA VAL A 40 -8.98 -9.96 14.11
C VAL A 40 -10.07 -9.34 13.23
N PHE A 41 -9.87 -9.32 11.92
CA PHE A 41 -10.87 -8.84 10.96
C PHE A 41 -11.47 -9.97 10.11
N ASP A 42 -10.76 -11.09 10.01
CA ASP A 42 -11.25 -12.32 9.38
C ASP A 42 -10.87 -13.54 10.24
N ALA A 43 -11.81 -14.01 11.04
CA ALA A 43 -11.59 -15.11 11.96
C ALA A 43 -11.36 -16.47 11.26
N PRO A 44 -12.07 -16.81 10.17
CA PRO A 44 -11.84 -18.06 9.43
C PRO A 44 -10.41 -18.25 8.94
N HIS A 45 -9.73 -17.18 8.55
CA HIS A 45 -8.35 -17.24 8.06
C HIS A 45 -7.34 -16.70 9.07
N ALA A 46 -7.79 -16.37 10.30
CA ALA A 46 -6.97 -15.79 11.37
C ALA A 46 -6.24 -14.51 10.95
N LEU A 47 -6.82 -13.72 10.01
CA LEU A 47 -6.23 -12.48 9.55
C LEU A 47 -6.47 -11.36 10.55
N LYS A 48 -5.42 -10.60 10.78
CA LYS A 48 -5.38 -9.51 11.75
C LYS A 48 -4.95 -8.21 11.08
N LEU A 49 -5.24 -7.11 11.74
CA LEU A 49 -4.77 -5.78 11.35
C LEU A 49 -4.30 -5.00 12.58
N ASP A 50 -3.49 -3.98 12.32
CA ASP A 50 -3.09 -2.99 13.31
C ASP A 50 -3.70 -1.64 12.92
N VAL A 51 -4.19 -0.89 13.93
CA VAL A 51 -4.71 0.47 13.74
C VAL A 51 -3.81 1.46 14.47
N TYR A 52 -3.44 2.53 13.78
CA TYR A 52 -2.65 3.65 14.29
C TYR A 52 -3.55 4.88 14.30
N THR A 53 -3.83 5.40 15.51
CA THR A 53 -4.78 6.48 15.73
C THR A 53 -4.06 7.76 16.11
N PRO A 54 -4.31 8.89 15.42
CA PRO A 54 -3.81 10.19 15.85
C PRO A 54 -4.38 10.60 17.22
N ALA A 55 -3.60 11.30 18.00
CA ALA A 55 -4.10 11.86 19.27
C ALA A 55 -5.24 12.85 18.99
N GLY A 56 -6.38 12.63 19.65
CA GLY A 56 -7.56 13.50 19.50
C GLY A 56 -8.22 13.44 18.14
N ALA A 57 -8.06 12.35 17.39
CA ALA A 57 -8.68 12.19 16.07
C ALA A 57 -10.21 12.26 16.15
N GLU A 58 -10.78 13.16 15.33
CA GLU A 58 -12.22 13.31 15.10
C GLU A 58 -12.46 13.43 13.61
N SER A 59 -13.19 12.49 13.03
CA SER A 59 -13.46 12.43 11.58
C SER A 59 -12.20 12.53 10.72
N ALA A 60 -11.10 11.88 11.11
CA ALA A 60 -9.84 11.87 10.38
C ALA A 60 -9.97 11.08 9.06
N PRO A 61 -9.18 11.42 8.00
CA PRO A 61 -9.03 10.53 6.85
C PRO A 61 -8.51 9.16 7.30
N VAL A 62 -8.90 8.12 6.56
CA VAL A 62 -8.52 6.73 6.85
C VAL A 62 -7.69 6.18 5.69
N VAL A 63 -6.55 5.59 5.98
CA VAL A 63 -5.72 4.89 5.00
C VAL A 63 -5.64 3.42 5.34
N VAL A 64 -6.08 2.56 4.42
CA VAL A 64 -5.82 1.11 4.47
C VAL A 64 -4.53 0.85 3.71
N PHE A 65 -3.46 0.51 4.43
CA PHE A 65 -2.12 0.36 3.89
C PHE A 65 -1.74 -1.11 3.72
N PHE A 66 -1.59 -1.57 2.48
CA PHE A 66 -1.12 -2.91 2.15
C PHE A 66 0.40 -2.94 2.01
N TYR A 67 1.06 -3.83 2.76
CA TYR A 67 2.50 -3.97 2.75
C TYR A 67 3.01 -4.78 1.54
N GLY A 68 4.30 -4.59 1.21
CA GLY A 68 4.99 -5.35 0.16
C GLY A 68 5.53 -6.69 0.66
N GLY A 69 6.09 -7.49 -0.26
CA GLY A 69 6.69 -8.78 0.04
C GLY A 69 6.49 -9.81 -1.05
N ALA A 70 6.32 -9.36 -2.30
CA ALA A 70 6.21 -10.21 -3.50
C ALA A 70 5.08 -11.28 -3.40
N TRP A 71 4.02 -11.00 -2.63
CA TRP A 71 2.88 -11.89 -2.33
C TRP A 71 3.26 -13.21 -1.65
N ILE A 72 4.54 -13.40 -1.27
CA ILE A 72 5.08 -14.62 -0.64
C ILE A 72 5.61 -14.36 0.76
N SER A 73 5.82 -13.11 1.15
CA SER A 73 6.40 -12.70 2.44
C SER A 73 5.82 -11.36 2.89
N GLY A 74 6.38 -10.79 3.95
CA GLY A 74 5.94 -9.52 4.51
C GLY A 74 5.07 -9.71 5.75
N GLU A 75 5.13 -8.72 6.62
CA GLU A 75 4.40 -8.68 7.89
C GLU A 75 4.02 -7.23 8.20
N ARG A 76 2.89 -7.03 8.89
CA ARG A 76 2.43 -5.72 9.39
C ARG A 76 3.51 -4.99 10.19
N ALA A 77 4.22 -5.75 11.03
CA ALA A 77 5.28 -5.22 11.89
C ALA A 77 6.43 -4.55 11.11
N TRP A 78 6.71 -5.01 9.90
CA TRP A 78 7.76 -4.39 9.05
C TRP A 78 7.36 -3.01 8.54
N TYR A 79 6.05 -2.73 8.46
CA TYR A 79 5.51 -1.46 7.95
C TYR A 79 4.89 -0.59 9.05
N ARG A 80 5.16 -0.91 10.33
CA ARG A 80 4.77 -0.10 11.48
C ARG A 80 5.11 1.38 11.28
N TYR A 81 6.28 1.68 10.73
CA TYR A 81 6.73 3.04 10.47
C TYR A 81 5.78 3.83 9.54
N ALA A 82 5.15 3.17 8.56
CA ALA A 82 4.19 3.81 7.66
C ALA A 82 2.91 4.18 8.41
N GLY A 83 2.37 3.26 9.24
CA GLY A 83 1.22 3.55 10.10
C GLY A 83 1.48 4.69 11.07
N GLU A 84 2.65 4.69 11.72
CA GLU A 84 3.07 5.76 12.65
C GLU A 84 3.26 7.11 11.93
N ALA A 85 3.85 7.11 10.73
CA ALA A 85 4.04 8.32 9.95
C ALA A 85 2.71 8.96 9.54
N LEU A 86 1.77 8.16 9.02
CA LEU A 86 0.44 8.64 8.66
C LEU A 86 -0.33 9.16 9.88
N SER A 87 -0.31 8.41 10.98
CA SER A 87 -0.97 8.81 12.23
C SER A 87 -0.40 10.10 12.82
N ALA A 88 0.91 10.31 12.73
CA ALA A 88 1.54 11.55 13.16
C ALA A 88 1.07 12.80 12.38
N HIS A 89 0.43 12.60 11.23
CA HIS A 89 -0.10 13.66 10.37
C HIS A 89 -1.64 13.70 10.35
N GLY A 90 -2.29 13.15 11.39
CA GLY A 90 -3.74 13.27 11.54
C GLY A 90 -4.55 12.25 10.74
N ILE A 91 -3.95 11.15 10.30
CA ILE A 91 -4.60 10.12 9.48
C ILE A 91 -4.73 8.84 10.30
N VAL A 92 -5.92 8.25 10.37
CA VAL A 92 -6.09 6.90 10.92
C VAL A 92 -5.52 5.91 9.90
N ALA A 93 -4.45 5.19 10.27
CA ALA A 93 -3.85 4.19 9.40
C ALA A 93 -4.18 2.78 9.87
N ILE A 94 -4.61 1.94 8.92
CA ILE A 94 -4.97 0.54 9.14
C ILE A 94 -4.05 -0.31 8.29
N VAL A 95 -3.28 -1.20 8.91
CA VAL A 95 -2.35 -2.10 8.22
C VAL A 95 -2.84 -3.54 8.38
N PRO A 96 -3.54 -4.10 7.38
CA PRO A 96 -4.05 -5.47 7.44
C PRO A 96 -3.02 -6.50 6.99
N ASP A 97 -3.17 -7.72 7.52
CA ASP A 97 -2.61 -8.92 6.90
C ASP A 97 -3.41 -9.33 5.67
N TYR A 98 -2.78 -10.08 4.80
CA TYR A 98 -3.41 -10.83 3.72
C TYR A 98 -2.70 -12.17 3.56
N ARG A 99 -3.42 -13.20 3.08
CA ARG A 99 -2.84 -14.53 2.81
C ARG A 99 -1.84 -14.45 1.66
N LYS A 100 -0.83 -15.29 1.71
CA LYS A 100 0.32 -15.26 0.78
C LYS A 100 0.57 -16.63 0.19
N SER A 101 1.25 -16.68 -0.96
CA SER A 101 1.78 -17.93 -1.52
C SER A 101 2.88 -18.48 -0.55
N PRO A 102 2.99 -19.81 -0.40
CA PRO A 102 2.26 -20.85 -1.13
C PRO A 102 0.89 -21.21 -0.52
N GLN A 103 0.49 -20.56 0.60
CA GLN A 103 -0.76 -20.85 1.29
C GLN A 103 -1.99 -20.62 0.38
N VAL A 104 -1.96 -19.53 -0.38
CA VAL A 104 -2.95 -19.21 -1.42
C VAL A 104 -2.27 -18.63 -2.66
N LYS A 105 -2.99 -18.66 -3.77
CA LYS A 105 -2.60 -18.02 -5.04
C LYS A 105 -3.55 -16.85 -5.37
N PHE A 106 -3.19 -16.01 -6.34
CA PHE A 106 -4.12 -15.08 -6.94
C PHE A 106 -5.36 -15.84 -7.46
N PRO A 107 -6.57 -15.35 -7.20
CA PRO A 107 -6.90 -14.07 -6.63
C PRO A 107 -7.25 -14.08 -5.12
N ALA A 108 -7.02 -15.16 -4.37
CA ALA A 108 -7.56 -15.33 -3.02
C ALA A 108 -7.19 -14.19 -2.03
N PHE A 109 -6.01 -13.60 -2.14
CA PHE A 109 -5.61 -12.47 -1.28
C PHE A 109 -6.34 -11.16 -1.63
N MET A 110 -7.03 -11.10 -2.76
CA MET A 110 -7.90 -9.94 -3.09
C MET A 110 -9.19 -9.95 -2.27
N ASP A 111 -9.71 -11.15 -1.93
CA ASP A 111 -10.83 -11.27 -1.00
C ASP A 111 -10.45 -10.75 0.38
N ASP A 112 -9.25 -11.07 0.85
CA ASP A 112 -8.72 -10.59 2.12
C ASP A 112 -8.60 -9.05 2.12
N ALA A 113 -8.12 -8.49 1.02
CA ALA A 113 -7.97 -7.05 0.86
C ALA A 113 -9.33 -6.32 0.85
N ALA A 114 -10.32 -6.86 0.14
CA ALA A 114 -11.68 -6.30 0.15
C ALA A 114 -12.31 -6.37 1.55
N LEU A 115 -12.14 -7.48 2.28
CA LEU A 115 -12.60 -7.61 3.67
C LEU A 115 -11.93 -6.60 4.61
N ALA A 116 -10.64 -6.30 4.41
CA ALA A 116 -9.94 -5.28 5.19
C ALA A 116 -10.53 -3.87 4.95
N VAL A 117 -10.89 -3.53 3.72
CA VAL A 117 -11.58 -2.27 3.39
C VAL A 117 -12.99 -2.24 4.01
N ALA A 118 -13.73 -3.36 3.94
CA ALA A 118 -15.04 -3.48 4.60
C ALA A 118 -14.94 -3.26 6.12
N TRP A 119 -13.94 -3.87 6.74
CA TRP A 119 -13.67 -3.69 8.16
C TRP A 119 -13.35 -2.23 8.49
N ALA A 120 -12.50 -1.59 7.69
CA ALA A 120 -12.16 -0.17 7.85
C ALA A 120 -13.41 0.70 7.81
N ARG A 121 -14.27 0.51 6.80
CA ARG A 121 -15.54 1.24 6.66
C ARG A 121 -16.47 1.05 7.86
N ALA A 122 -16.56 -0.17 8.38
CA ALA A 122 -17.45 -0.48 9.51
C ALA A 122 -16.92 0.04 10.86
N ASN A 123 -15.59 0.16 11.03
CA ASN A 123 -14.99 0.37 12.35
C ASN A 123 -14.21 1.70 12.48
N ALA A 124 -13.92 2.42 11.38
CA ALA A 124 -13.07 3.62 11.40
C ALA A 124 -13.52 4.65 12.45
N ALA A 125 -14.83 4.87 12.60
CA ALA A 125 -15.39 5.82 13.57
C ALA A 125 -14.99 5.50 15.03
N SER A 126 -14.82 4.24 15.39
CA SER A 126 -14.38 3.81 16.72
C SER A 126 -12.92 4.18 17.02
N PHE A 127 -12.17 4.56 15.97
CA PHE A 127 -10.78 4.98 16.02
C PHE A 127 -10.60 6.47 15.63
N GLY A 128 -11.68 7.24 15.62
CA GLY A 128 -11.66 8.67 15.26
C GLY A 128 -11.54 8.94 13.76
N GLY A 129 -11.72 7.94 12.90
CA GLY A 129 -11.71 8.07 11.44
C GLY A 129 -13.11 8.32 10.86
N ASP A 130 -13.18 8.93 9.69
CA ASP A 130 -14.43 9.06 8.93
C ASP A 130 -14.56 7.87 7.93
N PRO A 131 -15.56 6.99 8.08
CA PRO A 131 -15.77 5.85 7.19
C PRO A 131 -16.09 6.23 5.73
N ARG A 132 -16.38 7.49 5.45
CA ARG A 132 -16.61 8.01 4.10
C ARG A 132 -15.31 8.54 3.47
N ARG A 133 -14.23 8.67 4.23
CA ARG A 133 -12.95 9.23 3.76
C ARG A 133 -11.84 8.17 3.77
N ILE A 134 -12.09 7.07 3.05
CA ILE A 134 -11.18 5.92 2.96
C ILE A 134 -10.29 6.04 1.73
N PHE A 135 -9.01 5.99 1.94
CA PHE A 135 -7.97 5.81 0.93
C PHE A 135 -7.39 4.41 1.01
N VAL A 136 -6.97 3.87 -0.12
CA VAL A 136 -6.14 2.67 -0.18
C VAL A 136 -4.72 3.08 -0.55
N MET A 137 -3.74 2.56 0.16
CA MET A 137 -2.32 2.82 -0.09
C MET A 137 -1.55 1.50 -0.04
N GLY A 138 -0.45 1.42 -0.77
CA GLY A 138 0.39 0.22 -0.68
C GLY A 138 1.78 0.41 -1.27
N HIS A 139 2.66 -0.53 -0.92
CA HIS A 139 4.02 -0.62 -1.46
C HIS A 139 4.22 -1.94 -2.21
N SER A 140 4.85 -1.91 -3.41
CA SER A 140 5.22 -3.13 -4.15
C SER A 140 4.02 -4.06 -4.38
N ALA A 141 4.05 -5.32 -3.93
CA ALA A 141 2.92 -6.24 -3.97
C ALA A 141 1.64 -5.67 -3.32
N GLY A 142 1.77 -4.88 -2.25
CA GLY A 142 0.64 -4.18 -1.62
C GLY A 142 0.08 -3.07 -2.49
N ALA A 143 0.92 -2.37 -3.27
CA ALA A 143 0.46 -1.39 -4.25
C ALA A 143 -0.28 -2.05 -5.42
N HIS A 144 0.12 -3.26 -5.83
CA HIS A 144 -0.62 -4.06 -6.80
C HIS A 144 -2.02 -4.43 -6.26
N ILE A 145 -2.10 -4.92 -5.01
CA ILE A 145 -3.38 -5.23 -4.35
C ILE A 145 -4.28 -4.00 -4.30
N GLY A 146 -3.74 -2.87 -3.85
CA GLY A 146 -4.49 -1.60 -3.78
C GLY A 146 -4.94 -1.10 -5.15
N ALA A 147 -4.10 -1.24 -6.17
CA ALA A 147 -4.45 -0.87 -7.54
C ALA A 147 -5.59 -1.74 -8.09
N LEU A 148 -5.58 -3.06 -7.85
CA LEU A 148 -6.68 -3.95 -8.23
C LEU A 148 -7.99 -3.59 -7.51
N LEU A 149 -7.95 -3.20 -6.24
CA LEU A 149 -9.14 -2.68 -5.55
C LEU A 149 -9.67 -1.39 -6.19
N ALA A 150 -8.78 -0.57 -6.72
CA ALA A 150 -9.11 0.73 -7.30
C ALA A 150 -9.47 0.68 -8.79
N THR A 151 -9.13 -0.40 -9.53
CA THR A 151 -9.42 -0.52 -10.96
C THR A 151 -10.42 -1.62 -11.30
N ASP A 152 -10.37 -2.75 -10.58
CA ASP A 152 -11.24 -3.90 -10.84
C ASP A 152 -12.46 -3.89 -9.90
N ALA A 153 -13.57 -3.36 -10.37
CA ALA A 153 -14.80 -3.20 -9.60
C ALA A 153 -15.33 -4.49 -8.95
N ARG A 154 -14.94 -5.68 -9.46
CA ARG A 154 -15.38 -6.97 -8.93
C ARG A 154 -15.03 -7.18 -7.46
N TRP A 155 -13.91 -6.60 -7.00
CA TRP A 155 -13.42 -6.79 -5.62
C TRP A 155 -14.24 -6.01 -4.62
N LEU A 156 -14.42 -4.71 -4.84
CA LEU A 156 -15.21 -3.86 -3.95
C LEU A 156 -16.71 -4.13 -4.05
N ALA A 157 -17.21 -4.60 -5.20
CA ALA A 157 -18.61 -5.01 -5.34
C ALA A 157 -19.02 -6.11 -4.35
N ARG A 158 -18.10 -6.99 -3.94
CA ARG A 158 -18.36 -8.05 -2.94
C ARG A 158 -18.71 -7.51 -1.54
N ILE A 159 -18.30 -6.27 -1.28
CA ILE A 159 -18.55 -5.58 0.00
C ILE A 159 -19.53 -4.40 -0.17
N GLY A 160 -20.25 -4.35 -1.30
CA GLY A 160 -21.23 -3.30 -1.60
C GLY A 160 -20.59 -1.92 -1.83
N MET A 161 -19.39 -1.88 -2.37
CA MET A 161 -18.66 -0.66 -2.75
C MET A 161 -18.27 -0.68 -4.23
N LYS A 162 -17.94 0.51 -4.75
CA LYS A 162 -17.34 0.72 -6.06
C LYS A 162 -15.94 1.32 -5.91
N PRO A 163 -15.08 1.26 -6.93
CA PRO A 163 -13.78 1.95 -6.91
C PRO A 163 -13.90 3.43 -6.55
N ARG A 164 -14.86 4.16 -7.11
CA ARG A 164 -15.11 5.58 -6.82
C ARG A 164 -15.57 5.90 -5.39
N ASP A 165 -15.98 4.91 -4.61
CA ASP A 165 -16.29 5.11 -3.19
C ASP A 165 -15.02 5.28 -2.33
N LEU A 166 -13.85 5.01 -2.91
CA LEU A 166 -12.56 5.34 -2.31
C LEU A 166 -12.23 6.81 -2.60
N CYS A 167 -11.74 7.54 -1.60
CA CYS A 167 -11.26 8.91 -1.79
C CYS A 167 -10.01 8.99 -2.65
N GLY A 168 -9.27 7.91 -2.79
CA GLY A 168 -8.10 7.80 -3.65
C GLY A 168 -7.29 6.53 -3.44
N PHE A 169 -6.41 6.27 -4.40
CA PHE A 169 -5.39 5.23 -4.32
C PHE A 169 -3.99 5.85 -4.35
N ILE A 170 -3.09 5.37 -3.48
CA ILE A 170 -1.69 5.81 -3.42
C ILE A 170 -0.78 4.60 -3.58
N GLY A 171 -0.06 4.52 -4.68
CA GLY A 171 0.80 3.40 -4.99
C GLY A 171 2.29 3.75 -4.94
N LEU A 172 3.06 3.05 -4.10
CA LEU A 172 4.51 3.18 -4.01
C LEU A 172 5.16 2.01 -4.73
N ALA A 173 5.85 2.27 -5.85
CA ALA A 173 6.59 1.28 -6.62
C ALA A 173 5.79 0.01 -6.93
N GLY A 174 4.54 0.17 -7.38
CA GLY A 174 3.65 -0.95 -7.65
C GLY A 174 3.83 -1.56 -9.04
N PRO A 175 3.77 -2.91 -9.14
CA PRO A 175 3.71 -3.61 -10.43
C PRO A 175 2.27 -3.60 -10.94
N TYR A 176 1.99 -2.80 -11.97
CA TYR A 176 0.64 -2.58 -12.48
C TYR A 176 0.42 -3.18 -13.88
N ASP A 177 1.53 -3.38 -14.63
CA ASP A 177 1.52 -3.92 -15.99
C ASP A 177 2.86 -4.63 -16.24
N PHE A 178 2.97 -5.87 -15.76
CA PHE A 178 4.23 -6.62 -15.76
C PHE A 178 4.16 -7.98 -16.46
N ALA A 179 3.01 -8.39 -16.95
CA ALA A 179 2.89 -9.59 -17.79
C ALA A 179 3.43 -9.32 -19.22
N PRO A 180 3.94 -10.34 -19.92
CA PRO A 180 4.14 -11.72 -19.45
C PRO A 180 5.36 -11.83 -18.53
N PHE A 181 5.34 -12.80 -17.66
CA PHE A 181 6.46 -13.12 -16.75
C PHE A 181 6.72 -14.64 -16.73
N SER A 182 7.96 -14.99 -16.42
CA SER A 182 8.42 -16.39 -16.39
C SER A 182 9.20 -16.73 -15.10
N ASP A 183 9.30 -15.80 -14.16
CA ASP A 183 9.94 -16.06 -12.87
C ASP A 183 9.13 -17.08 -12.07
N ASP A 184 9.77 -18.13 -11.55
CA ASP A 184 9.11 -19.24 -10.87
C ASP A 184 8.18 -18.77 -9.75
N TYR A 185 8.60 -17.79 -8.92
CA TYR A 185 7.76 -17.30 -7.84
C TYR A 185 6.50 -16.55 -8.32
N LEU A 186 6.57 -15.88 -9.48
CA LEU A 186 5.40 -15.24 -10.10
C LEU A 186 4.44 -16.28 -10.68
N LEU A 187 4.99 -17.33 -11.30
CA LEU A 187 4.18 -18.47 -11.78
C LEU A 187 3.50 -19.20 -10.62
N ASP A 188 4.16 -19.32 -9.47
CA ASP A 188 3.56 -19.89 -8.27
C ASP A 188 2.41 -19.04 -7.72
N VAL A 189 2.50 -17.72 -7.79
CA VAL A 189 1.48 -16.78 -7.30
C VAL A 189 0.32 -16.63 -8.27
N PHE A 190 0.60 -16.44 -9.57
CA PHE A 190 -0.39 -16.01 -10.58
C PHE A 190 -0.74 -17.09 -11.61
N GLY A 191 0.02 -18.18 -11.66
CA GLY A 191 -0.13 -19.24 -12.66
C GLY A 191 0.67 -18.98 -13.92
N SER A 192 0.74 -20.04 -14.77
CA SER A 192 1.46 -20.02 -16.06
C SER A 192 0.55 -19.72 -17.27
N ASP A 193 -0.76 -19.72 -17.06
CA ASP A 193 -1.72 -19.40 -18.11
C ASP A 193 -1.65 -17.90 -18.47
N PRO A 194 -1.43 -17.54 -19.76
CA PRO A 194 -1.37 -16.15 -20.19
C PRO A 194 -2.62 -15.33 -19.84
N ALA A 195 -3.81 -15.94 -19.90
CA ALA A 195 -5.04 -15.24 -19.54
C ALA A 195 -5.10 -14.94 -18.03
N ALA A 196 -4.64 -15.87 -17.19
CA ALA A 196 -4.54 -15.66 -15.75
C ALA A 196 -3.50 -14.56 -15.41
N GLN A 197 -2.38 -14.53 -16.13
CA GLN A 197 -1.39 -13.47 -15.99
C GLN A 197 -1.98 -12.10 -16.34
N GLN A 198 -2.70 -11.99 -17.45
CA GLN A 198 -3.36 -10.74 -17.85
C GLN A 198 -4.46 -10.33 -16.86
N ALA A 199 -5.19 -11.29 -16.29
CA ALA A 199 -6.23 -11.04 -15.30
C ALA A 199 -5.68 -10.51 -13.95
N ALA A 200 -4.37 -10.61 -13.73
CA ALA A 200 -3.71 -10.05 -12.56
C ALA A 200 -3.19 -8.62 -12.76
N MET A 201 -3.30 -8.04 -13.95
CA MET A 201 -2.78 -6.70 -14.24
C MET A 201 -3.80 -5.60 -13.95
N PRO A 202 -3.60 -4.74 -12.92
CA PRO A 202 -4.49 -3.61 -12.63
C PRO A 202 -4.76 -2.73 -13.86
N ALA A 203 -3.73 -2.48 -14.65
CA ALA A 203 -3.82 -1.64 -15.83
C ALA A 203 -4.81 -2.14 -16.90
N ASN A 204 -5.27 -3.39 -16.83
CA ASN A 204 -6.23 -3.95 -17.78
C ASN A 204 -7.70 -3.71 -17.41
N TYR A 205 -7.95 -3.11 -16.25
CA TYR A 205 -9.31 -2.87 -15.74
C TYR A 205 -9.68 -1.39 -15.69
N VAL A 206 -8.82 -0.52 -16.18
CA VAL A 206 -9.10 0.92 -16.24
C VAL A 206 -10.25 1.15 -17.23
N ASP A 207 -11.39 1.59 -16.72
CA ASP A 207 -12.66 1.71 -17.47
C ASP A 207 -13.40 3.05 -17.27
N GLY A 208 -12.85 3.95 -16.45
CA GLY A 208 -13.43 5.27 -16.18
C GLY A 208 -14.28 5.35 -14.91
N ASP A 209 -14.16 4.37 -13.98
CA ASP A 209 -14.80 4.36 -12.66
C ASP A 209 -13.76 4.33 -11.51
N GLU A 210 -12.54 4.80 -11.80
CA GLU A 210 -11.47 4.81 -10.84
C GLU A 210 -11.55 6.01 -9.89
N PRO A 211 -11.06 5.86 -8.62
CA PRO A 211 -10.82 7.00 -7.76
C PRO A 211 -9.59 7.78 -8.22
N PRO A 212 -9.40 9.04 -7.77
CA PRO A 212 -8.13 9.74 -7.97
C PRO A 212 -6.92 8.90 -7.54
N MET A 213 -5.84 8.93 -8.30
CA MET A 213 -4.64 8.12 -8.02
C MET A 213 -3.38 8.95 -7.90
N LEU A 214 -2.53 8.61 -6.92
CA LEU A 214 -1.16 9.09 -6.80
C LEU A 214 -0.20 7.91 -6.95
N LEU A 215 0.66 7.95 -7.97
CA LEU A 215 1.62 6.90 -8.28
C LEU A 215 3.04 7.41 -8.05
N LEU A 216 3.71 6.89 -7.03
CA LEU A 216 5.05 7.26 -6.60
C LEU A 216 6.06 6.21 -7.04
N GLN A 217 7.12 6.61 -7.75
CA GLN A 217 8.07 5.68 -8.36
C GLN A 217 9.51 6.18 -8.29
N GLY A 218 10.41 5.32 -7.82
CA GLY A 218 11.84 5.57 -7.90
C GLY A 218 12.41 5.25 -9.29
N LEU A 219 13.22 6.14 -9.87
CA LEU A 219 13.84 5.88 -11.18
C LEU A 219 15.00 4.87 -11.12
N LYS A 220 15.58 4.62 -9.94
CA LYS A 220 16.57 3.56 -9.71
C LYS A 220 15.95 2.24 -9.23
N ASP A 221 14.64 2.09 -9.37
CA ASP A 221 13.96 0.85 -9.03
C ASP A 221 14.21 -0.22 -10.12
N SER A 222 14.97 -1.25 -9.75
CA SER A 222 15.27 -2.40 -10.59
C SER A 222 14.42 -3.63 -10.27
N THR A 223 13.57 -3.57 -9.23
CA THR A 223 12.65 -4.63 -8.84
C THR A 223 11.32 -4.46 -9.53
N VAL A 224 10.73 -3.27 -9.40
CA VAL A 224 9.51 -2.87 -10.13
C VAL A 224 9.85 -1.69 -11.01
N TRP A 225 9.97 -1.96 -12.28
CA TRP A 225 10.45 -0.98 -13.25
C TRP A 225 9.46 0.17 -13.42
N PRO A 226 9.94 1.42 -13.60
CA PRO A 226 9.11 2.62 -13.77
C PRO A 226 8.09 2.54 -14.92
N ARG A 227 8.27 1.61 -15.85
CA ARG A 227 7.29 1.35 -16.92
C ARG A 227 5.91 0.97 -16.39
N ASN A 228 5.83 0.29 -15.23
CA ASN A 228 4.56 -0.09 -14.60
C ASN A 228 3.72 1.15 -14.25
N THR A 229 4.35 2.11 -13.58
CA THR A 229 3.72 3.39 -13.23
C THR A 229 3.30 4.17 -14.48
N ARG A 230 4.16 4.24 -15.50
CA ARG A 230 3.84 4.94 -16.76
C ARG A 230 2.69 4.28 -17.52
N SER A 231 2.64 2.95 -17.54
CA SER A 231 1.57 2.21 -18.22
C SER A 231 0.21 2.46 -17.56
N LEU A 232 0.11 2.33 -16.23
CA LEU A 232 -1.14 2.60 -15.53
C LEU A 232 -1.57 4.07 -15.68
N ALA A 233 -0.65 5.01 -15.50
CA ALA A 233 -0.94 6.44 -15.67
C ALA A 233 -1.49 6.76 -17.05
N ALA A 234 -0.84 6.27 -18.12
CA ALA A 234 -1.28 6.51 -19.48
C ALA A 234 -2.69 5.97 -19.77
N LYS A 235 -3.07 4.83 -19.17
CA LYS A 235 -4.41 4.27 -19.31
C LYS A 235 -5.47 5.09 -18.56
N LEU A 236 -5.15 5.56 -17.35
CA LEU A 236 -6.02 6.45 -16.57
C LEU A 236 -6.23 7.79 -17.31
N GLU A 237 -5.16 8.41 -17.79
CA GLU A 237 -5.20 9.64 -18.57
C GLU A 237 -6.06 9.48 -19.85
N ALA A 238 -5.95 8.33 -20.53
CA ALA A 238 -6.73 8.04 -21.73
C ALA A 238 -8.25 7.91 -21.46
N GLN A 239 -8.62 7.55 -20.23
CA GLN A 239 -10.03 7.53 -19.77
C GLN A 239 -10.47 8.86 -19.15
N GLY A 240 -9.58 9.84 -19.04
CA GLY A 240 -9.85 11.13 -18.41
C GLY A 240 -9.88 11.09 -16.88
N GLU A 241 -9.35 10.03 -16.28
CA GLU A 241 -9.31 9.87 -14.82
C GLU A 241 -8.17 10.67 -14.19
N SER A 242 -8.38 11.07 -12.93
CA SER A 242 -7.40 11.88 -12.18
C SER A 242 -6.23 11.02 -11.74
N VAL A 243 -5.06 11.25 -12.31
CA VAL A 243 -3.82 10.58 -11.93
C VAL A 243 -2.67 11.57 -11.78
N GLU A 244 -1.94 11.47 -10.69
CA GLU A 244 -0.69 12.19 -10.42
C GLU A 244 0.46 11.19 -10.36
N THR A 245 1.55 11.49 -11.06
CA THR A 245 2.77 10.67 -11.01
C THR A 245 3.94 11.48 -10.46
N LYS A 246 4.69 10.88 -9.54
CA LYS A 246 5.94 11.46 -9.02
C LYS A 246 7.08 10.47 -9.24
N PHE A 247 8.11 10.93 -9.91
CA PHE A 247 9.30 10.13 -10.17
C PHE A 247 10.50 10.71 -9.43
N TYR A 248 11.14 9.87 -8.61
CA TYR A 248 12.27 10.27 -7.76
C TYR A 248 13.60 9.74 -8.35
N PRO A 249 14.51 10.62 -8.84
CA PRO A 249 15.68 10.22 -9.64
C PRO A 249 16.61 9.24 -8.95
N ASP A 250 16.84 9.40 -7.62
CA ASP A 250 17.84 8.65 -6.87
C ASP A 250 17.25 7.60 -5.93
N VAL A 251 15.98 7.23 -6.15
CA VAL A 251 15.23 6.33 -5.27
C VAL A 251 15.10 4.96 -5.92
N GLY A 252 15.38 3.91 -5.12
CA GLY A 252 15.15 2.51 -5.48
C GLY A 252 13.93 1.93 -4.77
N HIS A 253 13.63 0.65 -5.05
CA HIS A 253 12.42 -0.03 -4.63
C HIS A 253 12.06 0.07 -3.13
N THR A 254 13.00 -0.30 -2.26
CA THR A 254 12.75 -0.27 -0.81
C THR A 254 12.84 1.14 -0.23
N ARG A 255 13.68 1.99 -0.82
CA ARG A 255 13.92 3.35 -0.32
C ARG A 255 12.66 4.21 -0.38
N ILE A 256 11.83 4.07 -1.40
CA ILE A 256 10.58 4.84 -1.52
C ILE A 256 9.60 4.55 -0.37
N ALA A 257 9.53 3.30 0.11
CA ALA A 257 8.71 2.97 1.27
C ALA A 257 9.34 3.47 2.57
N LEU A 258 10.67 3.36 2.72
CA LEU A 258 11.38 3.85 3.90
C LEU A 258 11.31 5.38 4.04
N SER A 259 11.16 6.13 2.94
CA SER A 259 11.02 7.58 2.97
C SER A 259 9.74 8.08 3.62
N LEU A 260 8.78 7.22 3.91
CA LEU A 260 7.65 7.55 4.79
C LEU A 260 8.08 7.69 6.25
N ALA A 261 9.21 7.08 6.66
CA ALA A 261 9.67 7.01 8.03
C ALA A 261 10.70 8.09 8.38
N LYS A 262 10.69 8.57 9.63
CA LYS A 262 11.86 9.26 10.20
C LYS A 262 12.98 8.24 10.48
N PRO A 263 14.23 8.55 10.24
CA PRO A 263 14.78 9.84 9.80
C PRO A 263 14.86 10.00 8.27
N PHE A 264 14.17 9.16 7.49
CA PHE A 264 14.33 9.04 6.03
C PHE A 264 13.35 9.90 5.22
N ASN A 265 12.34 10.48 5.85
CA ASN A 265 11.27 11.25 5.21
C ASN A 265 11.71 12.55 4.51
N GLY A 266 12.96 12.97 4.70
CA GLY A 266 13.55 14.08 3.94
C GLY A 266 14.30 13.67 2.68
N TRP A 267 14.31 12.37 2.31
CA TRP A 267 15.16 11.90 1.23
C TRP A 267 14.64 12.17 -0.18
N ASP A 268 13.31 12.18 -0.36
CA ASP A 268 12.71 12.26 -1.70
C ASP A 268 11.37 13.01 -1.77
N GLY A 269 10.68 13.23 -0.68
CA GLY A 269 9.40 13.93 -0.65
C GLY A 269 8.17 13.03 -0.75
N ALA A 270 8.31 11.70 -0.82
CA ALA A 270 7.17 10.80 -1.00
C ALA A 270 6.12 10.91 0.13
N LEU A 271 6.54 11.15 1.38
CA LEU A 271 5.59 11.42 2.46
C LEU A 271 4.84 12.74 2.23
N ALA A 272 5.53 13.81 1.84
CA ALA A 272 4.90 15.12 1.60
C ALA A 272 3.88 15.05 0.45
N ASP A 273 4.25 14.43 -0.67
CA ASP A 273 3.36 14.22 -1.81
C ASP A 273 2.13 13.38 -1.41
N THR A 274 2.31 12.34 -0.58
CA THR A 274 1.23 11.51 -0.02
C THR A 274 0.26 12.35 0.83
N LEU A 275 0.79 13.16 1.73
CA LEU A 275 -0.02 13.99 2.64
C LEU A 275 -0.78 15.09 1.89
N GLU A 276 -0.15 15.71 0.88
CA GLU A 276 -0.79 16.69 0.02
C GLU A 276 -1.97 16.07 -0.74
N PHE A 277 -1.78 14.90 -1.34
CA PHE A 277 -2.83 14.17 -2.04
C PHE A 277 -3.99 13.83 -1.12
N ILE A 278 -3.73 13.24 0.05
CA ILE A 278 -4.77 12.91 1.03
C ILE A 278 -5.51 14.18 1.47
N GLY A 279 -4.81 15.28 1.77
CA GLY A 279 -5.43 16.54 2.17
C GLY A 279 -6.38 17.10 1.11
N ARG A 280 -6.03 16.98 -0.16
CA ARG A 280 -6.83 17.46 -1.30
C ARG A 280 -8.12 16.66 -1.45
N TYR A 281 -8.03 15.35 -1.47
CA TYR A 281 -9.18 14.48 -1.76
C TYR A 281 -10.01 14.10 -0.53
N ALA A 282 -9.47 14.21 0.69
CA ALA A 282 -10.25 14.05 1.91
C ALA A 282 -11.22 15.22 2.17
N ALA A 283 -10.97 16.38 1.58
CA ALA A 283 -11.82 17.57 1.72
C ALA A 283 -12.91 17.66 0.64
N ALA A 284 -12.82 16.88 -0.44
CA ALA A 284 -13.80 16.87 -1.50
C ALA A 284 -15.12 16.26 -1.01
N PRO A 285 -16.28 16.85 -1.30
CA PRO A 285 -17.57 16.21 -1.04
C PRO A 285 -17.72 15.00 -1.97
N HIS A 286 -18.06 13.85 -1.43
CA HIS A 286 -18.42 12.62 -2.14
C HIS A 286 -19.94 12.52 -2.29
#